data_dc4c646671d87cc1ca40c08f10ccf72f
#
_entry.id   dc4c646671d87cc1ca40c08f10ccf72f
#
_cell.length_a   1.000
_cell.length_b   1.000
_cell.length_c   1.000
_cell.angle_alpha   90.00
_cell.angle_beta   90.00
_cell.angle_gamma   90.00
#
_symmetry.space_group_name_H-M   'P 1'
#
loop_
_entity.id
_entity.type
_entity.pdbx_description
1 polymer ?
#
loop_
_entity_poly.entity_id
_entity_poly.type
_entity_poly.pdbx_seq_one_letter_code
_entity_poly.pdbx_strand_id
1 'polypeptide(L)' 'MAKKLNMQLSEEQTAQYLSIMRKKTEGEVNAGCEPSGATLRISVCPIFGASLDVEGHDIGEITFEFVE' A
#
# COMPACT_ATOMS: atom_id res chain seq x y z
N MET A 1 -26.42 -1.47 -9.48
CA MET A 1 -25.38 -0.45 -9.68
C MET A 1 -24.08 -0.93 -9.05
N ALA A 2 -23.00 -0.75 -9.75
CA ALA A 2 -21.70 -1.13 -9.24
C ALA A 2 -21.15 -0.04 -8.32
N LYS A 3 -20.65 -0.43 -7.15
CA LYS A 3 -19.98 0.50 -6.25
C LYS A 3 -18.49 0.30 -6.39
N LYS A 4 -17.75 1.38 -6.32
CA LYS A 4 -16.28 1.35 -6.36
C LYS A 4 -15.73 1.73 -5.00
N LEU A 5 -14.71 1.03 -4.58
CA LEU A 5 -14.00 1.35 -3.35
C LEU A 5 -12.76 2.15 -3.72
N ASN A 6 -12.70 3.38 -3.27
CA ASN A 6 -11.54 4.24 -3.44
C ASN A 6 -10.77 4.35 -2.14
N MET A 7 -9.48 4.18 -2.23
CA MET A 7 -8.58 4.32 -1.09
C MET A 7 -7.50 5.33 -1.43
N GLN A 8 -7.15 6.18 -0.48
CA GLN A 8 -6.14 7.21 -0.69
C GLN A 8 -5.12 7.18 0.42
N LEU A 9 -3.87 7.32 0.03
CA LEU A 9 -2.75 7.46 0.95
C LEU A 9 -2.43 8.94 1.11
N SER A 10 -1.99 9.34 2.31
CA SER A 10 -1.47 10.68 2.51
C SER A 10 -0.14 10.84 1.77
N GLU A 11 0.36 12.08 1.68
CA GLU A 11 1.65 12.31 1.05
C GLU A 11 2.77 11.56 1.77
N GLU A 12 2.74 11.55 3.11
CA GLU A 12 3.73 10.82 3.89
C GLU A 12 3.64 9.32 3.65
N GLN A 13 2.42 8.78 3.61
CA GLN A 13 2.20 7.36 3.37
C GLN A 13 2.65 6.97 1.96
N THR A 14 2.38 7.82 0.98
CA THR A 14 2.83 7.59 -0.39
C THR A 14 4.36 7.59 -0.46
N ALA A 15 5.01 8.51 0.25
CA ALA A 15 6.46 8.55 0.30
C ALA A 15 7.05 7.30 0.95
N GLN A 16 6.43 6.81 2.03
CA GLN A 16 6.84 5.57 2.67
C GLN A 16 6.70 4.39 1.72
N TYR A 17 5.58 4.30 1.02
CA TYR A 17 5.34 3.25 0.04
C TYR A 17 6.42 3.26 -1.04
N LEU A 18 6.69 4.42 -1.61
CA LEU A 18 7.70 4.54 -2.66
C LEU A 18 9.10 4.20 -2.17
N SER A 19 9.42 4.58 -0.92
CA SER A 19 10.71 4.24 -0.32
C SER A 19 10.87 2.74 -0.14
N ILE A 20 9.83 2.06 0.35
CA ILE A 20 9.84 0.60 0.53
C ILE A 20 10.01 -0.09 -0.82
N MET A 21 9.27 0.37 -1.84
CA MET A 21 9.34 -0.20 -3.17
C MET A 21 10.71 0.00 -3.79
N ARG A 22 11.31 1.16 -3.61
CA ARG A 22 12.64 1.45 -4.14
C ARG A 22 13.69 0.53 -3.53
N LYS A 23 13.66 0.36 -2.22
CA LYS A 23 14.60 -0.54 -1.52
C LYS A 23 14.44 -1.97 -1.98
N LYS A 24 13.19 -2.43 -2.12
CA LYS A 24 12.93 -3.78 -2.58
C LYS A 24 13.45 -3.99 -3.99
N THR A 25 13.15 -3.07 -4.90
CA THR A 25 13.57 -3.15 -6.30
C THR A 25 15.09 -3.13 -6.42
N GLU A 26 15.76 -2.24 -5.68
CA GLU A 26 17.22 -2.17 -5.69
C GLU A 26 17.83 -3.47 -5.18
N GLY A 27 17.28 -4.04 -4.13
CA GLY A 27 17.77 -5.31 -3.60
C GLY A 27 17.63 -6.45 -4.60
N GLU A 28 16.48 -6.53 -5.27
CA GLU A 28 16.25 -7.57 -6.27
C GLU A 28 17.18 -7.41 -7.48
N VAL A 29 17.33 -6.20 -7.98
CA VAL A 29 18.22 -5.92 -9.12
C VAL A 29 19.67 -6.23 -8.76
N ASN A 30 20.11 -5.82 -7.58
CA ASN A 30 21.49 -6.07 -7.13
C ASN A 30 21.76 -7.56 -6.94
N ALA A 31 20.73 -8.33 -6.60
CA ALA A 31 20.85 -9.78 -6.48
C ALA A 31 20.73 -10.51 -7.82
N GLY A 32 20.54 -9.78 -8.92
CA GLY A 32 20.38 -10.37 -10.24
C GLY A 32 18.98 -10.91 -10.51
N CYS A 33 18.01 -10.53 -9.71
CA CYS A 33 16.62 -10.96 -9.88
C CYS A 33 15.80 -9.88 -10.56
N GLU A 34 14.72 -10.31 -11.24
CA GLU A 34 13.78 -9.36 -11.80
C GLU A 34 12.91 -8.76 -10.70
N PRO A 35 12.57 -7.46 -10.78
CA PRO A 35 11.67 -6.85 -9.81
C PRO A 35 10.31 -7.54 -9.82
N SER A 36 9.81 -7.91 -8.65
CA SER A 36 8.58 -8.68 -8.52
C SER A 36 7.36 -7.87 -8.09
N GLY A 37 7.51 -6.56 -7.90
CA GLY A 37 6.41 -5.74 -7.41
C GLY A 37 6.24 -5.85 -5.91
N ALA A 38 5.14 -5.33 -5.40
CA ALA A 38 4.88 -5.29 -3.96
C ALA A 38 3.60 -6.02 -3.59
N THR A 39 3.59 -6.59 -2.39
CA THR A 39 2.38 -7.13 -1.80
C THR A 39 1.80 -6.11 -0.85
N LEU A 40 0.56 -5.73 -1.09
CA LEU A 40 -0.17 -4.80 -0.25
C LEU A 40 -1.23 -5.57 0.52
N ARG A 41 -1.30 -5.34 1.83
CA ARG A 41 -2.35 -5.92 2.66
C ARG A 41 -3.20 -4.80 3.20
N ILE A 42 -4.49 -4.86 2.92
CA ILE A 42 -5.43 -3.85 3.36
C ILE A 42 -6.39 -4.49 4.34
N SER A 43 -6.47 -3.89 5.53
CA SER A 43 -7.41 -4.33 6.56
C SER A 43 -8.46 -3.24 6.74
N VAL A 44 -9.73 -3.59 6.56
CA VAL A 44 -10.83 -2.64 6.72
C VAL A 44 -11.67 -3.05 7.90
N CYS A 45 -11.81 -2.14 8.85
CA CYS A 45 -12.70 -2.33 9.99
C CYS A 45 -13.80 -1.28 9.90
N PRO A 46 -15.08 -1.68 9.82
CA PRO A 46 -16.16 -0.69 9.68
C PRO A 46 -16.23 0.34 10.80
N ILE A 47 -15.70 0.00 11.98
CA ILE A 47 -15.72 0.89 13.14
C ILE A 47 -14.46 1.75 13.22
N PHE A 48 -13.30 1.18 12.89
CA PHE A 48 -12.02 1.85 13.11
C PHE A 48 -11.35 2.35 11.83
N GLY A 49 -11.93 2.08 10.67
CA GLY A 49 -11.38 2.53 9.39
C GLY A 49 -10.53 1.48 8.72
N ALA A 50 -9.60 1.92 7.89
CA ALA A 50 -8.76 1.02 7.12
C ALA A 50 -7.29 1.28 7.41
N SER A 51 -6.48 0.23 7.32
CA SER A 51 -5.04 0.32 7.45
C SER A 51 -4.36 -0.40 6.29
N LEU A 52 -3.13 -0.03 6.00
CA LEU A 52 -2.37 -0.58 4.89
C LEU A 52 -1.00 -1.05 5.36
N ASP A 53 -0.66 -2.28 4.97
CA ASP A 53 0.70 -2.82 5.12
C ASP A 53 1.31 -2.97 3.73
N VAL A 54 2.56 -2.57 3.58
CA VAL A 54 3.33 -2.76 2.35
C VAL A 54 4.51 -3.66 2.67
N GLU A 55 4.55 -4.84 2.07
CA GLU A 55 5.62 -5.82 2.30
C GLU A 55 5.86 -6.10 3.79
N GLY A 56 4.79 -6.14 4.58
CA GLY A 56 4.88 -6.36 6.01
C GLY A 56 5.18 -5.12 6.85
N HIS A 57 5.35 -3.97 6.22
CA HIS A 57 5.56 -2.70 6.91
C HIS A 57 4.23 -1.97 7.07
N ASP A 58 3.85 -1.70 8.31
CA ASP A 58 2.61 -0.99 8.59
C ASP A 58 2.76 0.49 8.24
N ILE A 59 1.92 0.96 7.32
CA ILE A 59 1.92 2.36 6.91
C ILE A 59 0.92 3.17 7.74
N GLY A 60 -0.02 2.49 8.41
CA GLY A 60 -1.00 3.13 9.25
C GLY A 60 -2.36 3.23 8.59
N GLU A 61 -3.18 4.13 9.11
CA GLU A 61 -4.54 4.28 8.62
C GLU A 61 -4.59 5.00 7.28
N ILE A 62 -5.50 4.54 6.42
CA ILE A 62 -5.74 5.17 5.13
C ILE A 62 -7.20 5.60 5.04
N THR A 63 -7.45 6.56 4.16
CA THR A 63 -8.81 7.03 3.90
C THR A 63 -9.44 6.17 2.82
N PHE A 64 -10.70 5.81 3.00
CA PHE A 64 -11.42 5.06 1.99
C PHE A 64 -12.85 5.59 1.87
N GLU A 65 -13.42 5.40 0.67
CA GLU A 65 -14.81 5.76 0.42
C GLU A 65 -15.41 4.83 -0.62
N PHE A 66 -16.72 4.69 -0.58
CA PHE A 66 -17.45 3.96 -1.60
C PHE A 66 -18.08 4.97 -2.55
N VAL A 67 -17.86 4.76 -3.84
CA VAL A 67 -18.36 5.64 -4.89
C VAL A 67 -19.18 4.81 -5.87
N GLU A 68 -20.34 5.32 -6.24
CA GLU A 68 -21.21 4.65 -7.21
C GLU A 68 -20.90 5.08 -8.64
#